data_718819a92894ca44db20eb305a9f6282
#
_entry.id   718819a92894ca44db20eb305a9f6282
#
_cell.length_a   1.000
_cell.length_b   1.000
_cell.length_c   1.000
_cell.angle_alpha   90.00
_cell.angle_beta   90.00
_cell.angle_gamma   90.00
#
_symmetry.space_group_name_H-M   'P 1'
#
loop_
_entity.id
_entity.type
_entity.pdbx_description
1 polymer ?
#
loop_
_entity_poly.entity_id
_entity_poly.type
_entity_poly.pdbx_seq_one_letter_code
_entity_poly.pdbx_strand_id
1 'polypeptide(L)'
;MSSKLAKIEKRTAYLLILPSVLLVFSIILFPIFSNIWISFKNVELKDLRIPEPRAKKLVKSINDNPNQIKVIYKLRNSSLTQEITDVKFKDKYPDNIEPISLNNKCQFKSNLLKCELGNWPKKYRENLEIVFQNINNQEISKKELKSYKPKLSGKSQNILLTYEFTLNNFKKVIKDKAFIDLLSTTFYSVSYTHLTLPTNSGV
;
A
#
# COMPACT_ATOMS: atom_id res chain seq x y z
N MET A 1 -18.05 -55.23 -17.65
CA MET A 1 -18.94 -54.08 -17.74
C MET A 1 -18.95 -53.20 -16.48
N SER A 2 -18.70 -53.75 -15.32
CA SER A 2 -18.75 -53.04 -14.03
C SER A 2 -17.75 -51.87 -13.84
N SER A 3 -16.58 -51.92 -14.49
CA SER A 3 -15.53 -50.92 -14.30
C SER A 3 -15.85 -49.53 -14.92
N LYS A 4 -16.66 -49.46 -15.97
CA LYS A 4 -17.04 -48.17 -16.61
C LYS A 4 -18.12 -47.44 -15.81
N LEU A 5 -19.11 -48.17 -15.33
CA LEU A 5 -20.17 -47.63 -14.45
C LEU A 5 -19.57 -47.05 -13.17
N ALA A 6 -18.74 -47.82 -12.48
CA ALA A 6 -18.08 -47.38 -11.25
C ALA A 6 -17.21 -46.08 -11.47
N LYS A 7 -16.60 -45.91 -12.63
CA LYS A 7 -15.87 -44.69 -12.98
C LYS A 7 -16.81 -43.48 -13.17
N ILE A 8 -17.97 -43.71 -13.79
CA ILE A 8 -18.96 -42.64 -14.04
C ILE A 8 -19.57 -42.20 -12.69
N GLU A 9 -20.00 -43.17 -11.85
CA GLU A 9 -20.53 -42.89 -10.52
C GLU A 9 -19.54 -42.11 -9.65
N LYS A 10 -18.26 -42.54 -9.64
CA LYS A 10 -17.20 -41.84 -8.92
C LYS A 10 -17.03 -40.41 -9.41
N ARG A 11 -17.02 -40.16 -10.74
CA ARG A 11 -16.89 -38.83 -11.31
C ARG A 11 -18.08 -37.94 -10.96
N THR A 12 -19.30 -38.47 -11.01
CA THR A 12 -20.51 -37.77 -10.66
C THR A 12 -20.52 -37.40 -9.17
N ALA A 13 -20.09 -38.32 -8.29
CA ALA A 13 -19.98 -38.05 -6.86
C ALA A 13 -19.00 -36.88 -6.59
N TYR A 14 -17.81 -36.88 -7.20
CA TYR A 14 -16.88 -35.74 -7.05
C TYR A 14 -17.43 -34.43 -7.58
N LEU A 15 -18.15 -34.43 -8.70
CA LEU A 15 -18.77 -33.23 -9.24
C LEU A 15 -19.86 -32.66 -8.33
N LEU A 16 -20.60 -33.52 -7.64
CA LEU A 16 -21.63 -33.09 -6.69
C LEU A 16 -21.01 -32.51 -5.40
N ILE A 17 -19.87 -33.04 -4.96
CA ILE A 17 -19.18 -32.58 -3.73
C ILE A 17 -18.34 -31.33 -4.02
N LEU A 18 -17.85 -31.15 -5.25
CA LEU A 18 -16.93 -30.08 -5.65
C LEU A 18 -17.40 -28.67 -5.24
N PRO A 19 -18.66 -28.26 -5.45
CA PRO A 19 -19.11 -26.92 -5.05
C PRO A 19 -18.97 -26.66 -3.56
N SER A 20 -19.33 -27.64 -2.70
CA SER A 20 -19.23 -27.52 -1.25
C SER A 20 -17.78 -27.47 -0.78
N VAL A 21 -16.90 -28.29 -1.37
CA VAL A 21 -15.47 -28.28 -1.08
C VAL A 21 -14.82 -26.97 -1.48
N LEU A 22 -15.17 -26.41 -2.66
CA LEU A 22 -14.67 -25.12 -3.09
C LEU A 22 -15.12 -23.99 -2.15
N LEU A 23 -16.34 -24.03 -1.67
CA LEU A 23 -16.88 -23.07 -0.73
C LEU A 23 -16.13 -23.11 0.60
N VAL A 24 -15.95 -24.30 1.17
CA VAL A 24 -15.17 -24.52 2.41
C VAL A 24 -13.74 -24.06 2.22
N PHE A 25 -13.11 -24.39 1.11
CA PHE A 25 -11.74 -23.97 0.79
C PHE A 25 -11.63 -22.44 0.74
N SER A 26 -12.55 -21.79 0.04
CA SER A 26 -12.50 -20.33 -0.14
C SER A 26 -12.76 -19.56 1.15
N ILE A 27 -13.66 -20.01 2.00
CA ILE A 27 -14.07 -19.27 3.20
C ILE A 27 -13.22 -19.64 4.41
N ILE A 28 -12.77 -20.87 4.53
CA ILE A 28 -12.07 -21.34 5.72
C ILE A 28 -10.56 -21.51 5.47
N LEU A 29 -10.19 -22.33 4.51
CA LEU A 29 -8.77 -22.68 4.31
C LEU A 29 -7.96 -21.54 3.72
N PHE A 30 -8.50 -20.83 2.73
CA PHE A 30 -7.77 -19.73 2.10
C PHE A 30 -7.39 -18.60 3.09
N PRO A 31 -8.30 -18.10 3.95
CA PRO A 31 -7.91 -17.14 4.98
C PRO A 31 -6.88 -17.67 5.98
N ILE A 32 -6.95 -18.94 6.35
CA ILE A 32 -5.98 -19.57 7.26
C ILE A 32 -4.58 -19.55 6.61
N PHE A 33 -4.46 -20.05 5.38
CA PHE A 33 -3.17 -20.02 4.67
C PHE A 33 -2.66 -18.61 4.44
N SER A 34 -3.54 -17.67 4.11
CA SER A 34 -3.18 -16.26 3.95
C SER A 34 -2.65 -15.66 5.26
N ASN A 35 -3.26 -15.95 6.39
CA ASN A 35 -2.80 -15.49 7.70
C ASN A 35 -1.45 -16.08 8.06
N ILE A 36 -1.23 -17.38 7.81
CA ILE A 36 0.07 -18.03 8.01
C ILE A 36 1.13 -17.36 7.13
N TRP A 37 0.83 -17.13 5.85
CA TRP A 37 1.75 -16.45 4.93
C TRP A 37 2.12 -15.05 5.41
N ILE A 38 1.14 -14.25 5.82
CA ILE A 38 1.35 -12.88 6.30
C ILE A 38 2.13 -12.86 7.62
N SER A 39 1.93 -13.85 8.51
CA SER A 39 2.60 -13.89 9.81
C SER A 39 4.12 -14.02 9.70
N PHE A 40 4.61 -14.61 8.60
CA PHE A 40 6.04 -14.66 8.27
C PHE A 40 6.58 -13.41 7.59
N LYS A 41 5.77 -12.38 7.38
CA LYS A 41 6.18 -11.12 6.75
C LYS A 41 6.38 -10.04 7.80
N ASN A 42 7.36 -9.16 7.58
CA ASN A 42 7.51 -7.96 8.43
C ASN A 42 6.57 -6.85 7.93
N VAL A 43 5.27 -7.07 8.11
CA VAL A 43 4.19 -6.19 7.62
C VAL A 43 3.53 -5.49 8.80
N GLU A 44 3.36 -4.19 8.69
CA GLU A 44 2.48 -3.41 9.55
C GLU A 44 1.18 -3.08 8.79
N LEU A 45 0.10 -2.74 9.50
CA LEU A 45 -1.20 -2.39 8.89
C LEU A 45 -1.10 -1.31 7.80
N LYS A 46 -0.14 -0.39 7.93
CA LYS A 46 0.16 0.64 6.94
C LYS A 46 0.80 0.13 5.65
N ASP A 47 1.42 -1.05 5.69
CA ASP A 47 2.11 -1.68 4.55
C ASP A 47 1.18 -2.53 3.68
N LEU A 48 -0.09 -2.69 4.10
CA LEU A 48 -1.12 -3.37 3.30
C LEU A 48 -1.46 -2.62 2.01
N ARG A 49 -1.12 -1.34 1.93
CA ARG A 49 -1.26 -0.54 0.72
C ARG A 49 0.05 -0.51 -0.05
N ILE A 50 -0.04 -0.66 -1.36
CA ILE A 50 1.12 -0.51 -2.24
C ILE A 50 1.69 0.90 -2.05
N PRO A 51 3.02 1.02 -1.86
CA PRO A 51 3.68 2.31 -1.76
C PRO A 51 3.44 3.15 -3.02
N GLU A 52 2.98 4.38 -2.84
CA GLU A 52 2.73 5.31 -3.92
C GLU A 52 3.46 6.63 -3.67
N PRO A 53 4.06 7.23 -4.71
CA PRO A 53 4.60 8.56 -4.60
C PRO A 53 3.44 9.56 -4.52
N ARG A 54 3.50 10.51 -3.58
CA ARG A 54 2.47 11.53 -3.39
C ARG A 54 3.05 12.92 -3.46
N ALA A 55 2.34 13.84 -4.10
CA ALA A 55 2.65 15.26 -4.10
C ALA A 55 1.43 16.07 -3.66
N LYS A 56 1.69 17.11 -2.87
CA LYS A 56 0.72 18.16 -2.57
C LYS A 56 1.21 19.47 -3.18
N LYS A 57 0.43 20.02 -4.12
CA LYS A 57 0.70 21.29 -4.79
C LYS A 57 0.22 22.44 -3.92
N LEU A 58 1.09 23.39 -3.62
CA LEU A 58 0.80 24.65 -2.95
C LEU A 58 1.21 25.79 -3.88
N VAL A 59 0.32 26.74 -4.06
CA VAL A 59 0.50 27.90 -4.93
C VAL A 59 0.52 29.15 -4.07
N LYS A 60 1.64 29.89 -4.09
CA LYS A 60 1.84 31.13 -3.34
C LYS A 60 2.13 32.29 -4.28
N SER A 61 1.51 33.45 -4.07
CA SER A 61 1.92 34.68 -4.75
C SER A 61 3.25 35.18 -4.20
N ILE A 62 3.95 35.92 -5.00
CA ILE A 62 5.11 36.70 -4.62
C ILE A 62 4.64 38.15 -4.49
N ASN A 63 4.73 38.73 -3.28
CA ASN A 63 4.12 40.03 -2.98
C ASN A 63 4.73 41.20 -3.82
N ASP A 64 5.99 41.06 -4.21
CA ASP A 64 6.71 42.07 -4.93
C ASP A 64 6.48 42.02 -6.45
N ASN A 65 5.95 40.92 -6.99
CA ASN A 65 5.76 40.72 -8.42
C ASN A 65 4.45 39.96 -8.70
N PRO A 66 3.35 40.64 -9.02
CA PRO A 66 2.05 40.00 -9.28
C PRO A 66 2.05 39.05 -10.49
N ASN A 67 3.00 39.25 -11.41
CA ASN A 67 3.18 38.44 -12.60
C ASN A 67 3.93 37.12 -12.32
N GLN A 68 4.41 36.94 -11.11
CA GLN A 68 5.16 35.76 -10.69
C GLN A 68 4.40 34.97 -9.63
N ILE A 69 4.52 33.66 -9.72
CA ILE A 69 3.89 32.74 -8.77
C ILE A 69 4.86 31.63 -8.37
N LYS A 70 4.94 31.37 -7.08
CA LYS A 70 5.74 30.29 -6.53
C LYS A 70 4.87 29.05 -6.32
N VAL A 71 5.23 27.96 -7.00
CA VAL A 71 4.59 26.65 -6.82
C VAL A 71 5.51 25.76 -6.04
N ILE A 72 4.99 25.22 -4.92
CA ILE A 72 5.72 24.34 -4.02
C ILE A 72 5.04 22.97 -4.06
N TYR A 73 5.76 21.97 -4.48
CA TYR A 73 5.32 20.59 -4.40
C TYR A 73 5.92 19.92 -3.18
N LYS A 74 5.09 19.58 -2.21
CA LYS A 74 5.49 18.74 -1.08
C LYS A 74 5.43 17.28 -1.52
N LEU A 75 6.59 16.73 -1.83
CA LEU A 75 6.79 15.36 -2.28
C LEU A 75 6.98 14.43 -1.10
N ARG A 76 6.37 13.27 -1.13
CA ARG A 76 6.56 12.25 -0.09
C ARG A 76 6.34 10.84 -0.59
N ASN A 77 7.11 9.91 -0.03
CA ASN A 77 6.81 8.48 -0.10
C ASN A 77 5.65 8.16 0.86
N SER A 78 4.61 7.46 0.38
CA SER A 78 3.48 7.06 1.24
C SER A 78 3.86 5.96 2.23
N SER A 79 4.89 5.16 1.92
CA SER A 79 5.39 4.11 2.79
C SER A 79 6.45 4.61 3.77
N LEU A 80 6.40 4.06 4.97
CA LEU A 80 7.41 4.27 6.01
C LEU A 80 8.48 3.17 6.03
N THR A 81 8.23 2.06 5.35
CA THR A 81 9.03 0.83 5.41
C THR A 81 9.66 0.46 4.08
N GLN A 82 9.09 0.93 2.97
CA GLN A 82 9.51 0.57 1.61
C GLN A 82 9.98 1.78 0.82
N GLU A 83 10.88 1.55 -0.11
CA GLU A 83 11.33 2.53 -1.09
C GLU A 83 10.48 2.48 -2.37
N ILE A 84 10.49 3.57 -3.12
CA ILE A 84 9.86 3.67 -4.43
C ILE A 84 10.94 4.02 -5.42
N THR A 85 11.07 3.25 -6.48
CA THR A 85 12.08 3.45 -7.52
C THR A 85 11.48 4.09 -8.77
N ASP A 86 12.32 4.74 -9.58
CA ASP A 86 11.95 5.34 -10.86
C ASP A 86 10.75 6.30 -10.75
N VAL A 87 10.82 7.22 -9.77
CA VAL A 87 9.72 8.19 -9.55
C VAL A 87 9.77 9.26 -10.63
N LYS A 88 8.66 9.35 -11.37
CA LYS A 88 8.42 10.35 -12.42
C LYS A 88 7.25 11.22 -12.02
N PHE A 89 7.44 12.52 -12.22
CA PHE A 89 6.47 13.55 -11.91
C PHE A 89 6.03 14.26 -13.19
N LYS A 90 4.73 14.54 -13.31
CA LYS A 90 4.16 15.31 -14.43
C LYS A 90 3.10 16.25 -13.90
N ASP A 91 3.15 17.52 -14.31
CA ASP A 91 2.09 18.49 -14.05
C ASP A 91 1.85 19.36 -15.30
N LYS A 92 0.59 19.73 -15.53
CA LYS A 92 0.20 20.59 -16.65
C LYS A 92 0.03 22.02 -16.19
N TYR A 93 0.27 22.96 -17.11
CA TYR A 93 0.14 24.39 -16.88
C TYR A 93 -0.60 25.06 -18.05
N PRO A 94 -1.17 26.24 -17.83
CA PRO A 94 -1.71 27.08 -18.91
C PRO A 94 -0.64 27.52 -19.92
N ASP A 95 -1.07 27.92 -21.11
CA ASP A 95 -0.18 28.22 -22.23
C ASP A 95 0.66 29.51 -22.04
N ASN A 96 0.30 30.36 -21.10
CA ASN A 96 0.90 31.70 -20.88
C ASN A 96 1.87 31.72 -19.70
N ILE A 97 2.35 30.59 -19.23
CA ILE A 97 3.21 30.52 -18.05
C ILE A 97 4.49 29.78 -18.37
N GLU A 98 5.62 30.42 -18.01
CA GLU A 98 6.95 29.86 -18.17
C GLU A 98 7.68 29.80 -16.82
N PRO A 99 8.50 28.79 -16.58
CA PRO A 99 9.32 28.71 -15.38
C PRO A 99 10.53 29.64 -15.49
N ILE A 100 10.81 30.43 -14.46
CA ILE A 100 12.00 31.29 -14.35
C ILE A 100 13.23 30.43 -14.01
N SER A 101 13.05 29.45 -13.13
CA SER A 101 14.12 28.54 -12.72
C SER A 101 13.60 27.12 -12.65
N LEU A 102 14.33 26.20 -13.22
CA LEU A 102 14.05 24.77 -13.18
C LEU A 102 15.18 24.03 -12.47
N ASN A 103 14.82 23.02 -11.72
CA ASN A 103 15.78 22.05 -11.19
C ASN A 103 16.33 21.20 -12.35
N ASN A 104 17.61 20.81 -12.29
CA ASN A 104 18.27 19.97 -13.31
C ASN A 104 17.56 18.64 -13.60
N LYS A 105 16.73 18.18 -12.66
CA LYS A 105 15.90 16.96 -12.79
C LYS A 105 14.57 17.19 -13.51
N CYS A 106 14.26 18.43 -13.87
CA CYS A 106 12.98 18.83 -14.45
C CYS A 106 13.14 19.44 -15.83
N GLN A 107 12.18 19.16 -16.70
CA GLN A 107 12.06 19.74 -18.03
C GLN A 107 10.65 20.31 -18.18
N PHE A 108 10.57 21.51 -18.77
CA PHE A 108 9.31 22.14 -19.12
C PHE A 108 9.21 22.24 -20.63
N LYS A 109 8.23 21.56 -21.23
CA LYS A 109 8.00 21.58 -22.67
C LYS A 109 6.51 21.48 -22.97
N SER A 110 6.01 22.32 -23.87
CA SER A 110 4.60 22.31 -24.27
C SER A 110 3.65 22.31 -23.07
N ASN A 111 3.86 23.25 -22.12
CA ASN A 111 3.05 23.44 -20.90
C ASN A 111 2.98 22.22 -19.96
N LEU A 112 3.89 21.30 -20.14
CA LEU A 112 4.02 20.11 -19.34
C LEU A 112 5.37 20.11 -18.60
N LEU A 113 5.28 20.18 -17.27
CA LEU A 113 6.43 19.98 -16.40
C LEU A 113 6.62 18.48 -16.21
N LYS A 114 7.81 17.98 -16.56
CA LYS A 114 8.23 16.60 -16.35
C LYS A 114 9.49 16.61 -15.49
N CYS A 115 9.49 15.84 -14.40
CA CYS A 115 10.67 15.67 -13.57
C CYS A 115 10.95 14.19 -13.36
N GLU A 116 12.22 13.81 -13.46
CA GLU A 116 12.72 12.49 -13.08
C GLU A 116 13.34 12.59 -11.69
N LEU A 117 12.58 12.12 -10.69
CA LEU A 117 12.93 12.32 -9.29
C LEU A 117 13.75 11.15 -8.71
N GLY A 118 13.97 10.09 -9.52
CA GLY A 118 14.79 8.95 -9.14
C GLY A 118 14.18 8.08 -8.05
N ASN A 119 15.01 7.59 -7.15
CA ASN A 119 14.61 6.66 -6.11
C ASN A 119 14.31 7.39 -4.80
N TRP A 120 13.17 7.08 -4.21
CA TRP A 120 12.73 7.65 -2.95
C TRP A 120 12.89 6.63 -1.81
N PRO A 121 13.77 6.87 -0.87
CA PRO A 121 13.94 6.00 0.28
C PRO A 121 12.69 5.99 1.17
N LYS A 122 12.72 5.14 2.17
CA LYS A 122 11.72 5.10 3.25
C LYS A 122 11.54 6.47 3.87
N LYS A 123 10.28 6.87 4.15
CA LYS A 123 9.96 8.14 4.80
C LYS A 123 10.40 9.39 4.02
N TYR A 124 10.74 9.25 2.74
CA TYR A 124 11.19 10.36 1.92
C TYR A 124 10.20 11.54 1.96
N ARG A 125 10.76 12.75 2.12
CA ARG A 125 10.04 14.02 2.03
C ARG A 125 10.97 15.07 1.46
N GLU A 126 10.49 15.77 0.44
CA GLU A 126 11.21 16.88 -0.19
C GLU A 126 10.21 17.94 -0.66
N ASN A 127 10.67 19.20 -0.71
CA ASN A 127 9.92 20.28 -1.32
C ASN A 127 10.58 20.65 -2.64
N LEU A 128 9.85 20.51 -3.73
CA LEU A 128 10.26 21.00 -5.05
C LEU A 128 9.60 22.36 -5.25
N GLU A 129 10.40 23.42 -5.32
CA GLU A 129 9.94 24.79 -5.51
C GLU A 129 10.28 25.26 -6.92
N ILE A 130 9.31 25.84 -7.61
CA ILE A 130 9.47 26.38 -8.95
C ILE A 130 8.76 27.72 -9.01
N VAL A 131 9.43 28.72 -9.54
CA VAL A 131 8.85 30.03 -9.78
C VAL A 131 8.48 30.13 -11.25
N PHE A 132 7.24 30.52 -11.50
CA PHE A 132 6.70 30.74 -12.82
C PHE A 132 6.37 32.21 -13.02
N GLN A 133 6.48 32.69 -14.28
CA GLN A 133 6.03 33.99 -14.69
C GLN A 133 5.00 33.88 -15.81
N ASN A 134 4.15 34.89 -15.92
CA ASN A 134 3.21 35.00 -17.02
C ASN A 134 3.91 35.75 -18.19
N ILE A 135 3.89 35.18 -19.39
CA ILE A 135 4.49 35.73 -20.59
C ILE A 135 3.83 37.08 -20.96
N ASN A 136 2.54 37.22 -20.70
CA ASN A 136 1.75 38.39 -21.04
C ASN A 136 1.73 39.47 -19.94
N ASN A 137 2.57 39.35 -18.91
CA ASN A 137 2.59 40.23 -17.73
C ASN A 137 1.23 40.40 -17.01
N GLN A 138 0.33 39.45 -17.17
CA GLN A 138 -0.96 39.45 -16.49
C GLN A 138 -0.86 38.69 -15.16
N GLU A 139 -1.78 39.01 -14.24
CA GLU A 139 -1.87 38.29 -12.95
C GLU A 139 -2.24 36.81 -13.17
N ILE A 140 -1.50 35.92 -12.52
CA ILE A 140 -1.71 34.49 -12.64
C ILE A 140 -2.81 34.03 -11.65
N SER A 141 -3.88 33.43 -12.17
CA SER A 141 -4.96 32.91 -11.35
C SER A 141 -4.53 31.69 -10.53
N LYS A 142 -4.45 31.86 -9.22
CA LYS A 142 -4.16 30.76 -8.27
C LYS A 142 -5.19 29.64 -8.35
N LYS A 143 -6.45 29.97 -8.64
CA LYS A 143 -7.56 29.01 -8.71
C LYS A 143 -7.38 28.08 -9.90
N GLU A 144 -6.98 28.66 -11.03
CA GLU A 144 -6.71 27.92 -12.26
C GLU A 144 -5.53 26.94 -12.08
N LEU A 145 -4.40 27.41 -11.53
CA LEU A 145 -3.24 26.57 -11.27
C LEU A 145 -3.50 25.41 -10.29
N LYS A 146 -4.40 25.62 -9.32
CA LYS A 146 -4.80 24.57 -8.38
C LYS A 146 -5.71 23.50 -9.01
N SER A 147 -6.39 23.82 -10.10
CA SER A 147 -7.25 22.85 -10.80
C SER A 147 -6.45 21.72 -11.45
N TYR A 148 -5.24 22.02 -11.91
CA TYR A 148 -4.32 21.02 -12.46
C TYR A 148 -3.66 20.22 -11.31
N LYS A 149 -3.94 18.93 -11.30
CA LYS A 149 -3.39 18.00 -10.29
C LYS A 149 -2.13 17.34 -10.82
N PRO A 150 -1.03 17.34 -10.06
CA PRO A 150 0.18 16.64 -10.44
C PRO A 150 -0.08 15.13 -10.48
N LYS A 151 0.52 14.46 -11.47
CA LYS A 151 0.52 13.01 -11.60
C LYS A 151 1.92 12.49 -11.29
N LEU A 152 1.97 11.48 -10.43
CA LEU A 152 3.20 10.77 -10.10
C LEU A 152 3.07 9.31 -10.48
N SER A 153 4.17 8.74 -10.89
CA SER A 153 4.32 7.30 -11.10
C SER A 153 5.66 6.86 -10.52
N GLY A 154 5.71 5.65 -10.03
CA GLY A 154 6.92 5.04 -9.49
C GLY A 154 6.71 3.54 -9.39
N LYS A 155 7.81 2.80 -9.30
CA LYS A 155 7.78 1.35 -9.12
C LYS A 155 8.01 1.03 -7.66
N SER A 156 7.15 0.22 -7.07
CA SER A 156 7.31 -0.29 -5.71
C SER A 156 7.00 -1.77 -5.67
N GLN A 157 7.64 -2.49 -4.76
CA GLN A 157 7.35 -3.90 -4.54
C GLN A 157 6.26 -4.03 -3.48
N ASN A 158 5.34 -4.95 -3.69
CA ASN A 158 4.39 -5.31 -2.65
C ASN A 158 5.05 -6.31 -1.71
N ILE A 159 5.28 -5.91 -0.45
CA ILE A 159 5.93 -6.75 0.56
C ILE A 159 5.20 -8.08 0.80
N LEU A 160 3.88 -8.12 0.58
CA LEU A 160 3.09 -9.34 0.71
C LEU A 160 3.45 -10.39 -0.34
N LEU A 161 3.94 -9.95 -1.51
CA LEU A 161 4.29 -10.81 -2.64
C LEU A 161 5.79 -11.13 -2.71
N THR A 162 6.63 -10.49 -1.87
CA THR A 162 8.06 -10.82 -1.80
C THR A 162 8.27 -12.15 -1.10
N TYR A 163 9.36 -12.84 -1.39
CA TYR A 163 9.73 -14.09 -0.72
C TYR A 163 10.62 -13.87 0.52
N GLU A 164 10.69 -12.65 1.04
CA GLU A 164 11.40 -12.33 2.27
C GLU A 164 10.58 -12.78 3.48
N PHE A 165 11.10 -13.75 4.21
CA PHE A 165 10.46 -14.27 5.43
C PHE A 165 11.19 -13.83 6.69
N THR A 166 10.43 -13.59 7.75
CA THR A 166 10.94 -13.19 9.05
C THR A 166 10.14 -13.81 10.19
N LEU A 167 10.82 -14.08 11.30
CA LEU A 167 10.18 -14.54 12.53
C LEU A 167 9.93 -13.40 13.54
N ASN A 168 10.12 -12.15 13.13
CA ASN A 168 10.03 -11.01 14.04
C ASN A 168 8.65 -10.85 14.69
N ASN A 169 7.58 -11.19 13.99
CA ASN A 169 6.23 -11.14 14.54
C ASN A 169 6.06 -12.15 15.67
N PHE A 170 6.54 -13.37 15.47
CA PHE A 170 6.52 -14.41 16.49
C PHE A 170 7.38 -14.05 17.71
N LYS A 171 8.58 -13.49 17.47
CA LYS A 171 9.46 -13.00 18.55
C LYS A 171 8.80 -11.89 19.37
N LYS A 172 8.08 -10.98 18.75
CA LYS A 172 7.35 -9.90 19.44
C LYS A 172 6.24 -10.49 20.33
N VAL A 173 5.44 -11.41 19.79
CA VAL A 173 4.31 -12.04 20.51
C VAL A 173 4.81 -12.88 21.68
N ILE A 174 5.85 -13.70 21.49
CA ILE A 174 6.41 -14.54 22.57
C ILE A 174 7.06 -13.70 23.68
N LYS A 175 7.61 -12.52 23.33
CA LYS A 175 8.18 -11.61 24.34
C LYS A 175 7.13 -10.76 25.06
N ASP A 176 5.91 -10.73 24.58
CA ASP A 176 4.81 -10.02 25.23
C ASP A 176 4.31 -10.81 26.44
N LYS A 177 4.57 -10.27 27.63
CA LYS A 177 4.18 -10.88 28.89
C LYS A 177 2.66 -11.08 28.99
N ALA A 178 1.89 -10.10 28.52
CA ALA A 178 0.43 -10.20 28.54
C ALA A 178 -0.09 -11.36 27.68
N PHE A 179 0.55 -11.63 26.55
CA PHE A 179 0.22 -12.79 25.72
C PHE A 179 0.51 -14.12 26.41
N ILE A 180 1.67 -14.24 27.06
CA ILE A 180 2.06 -15.46 27.77
C ILE A 180 1.13 -15.72 28.96
N ASP A 181 0.79 -14.69 29.72
CA ASP A 181 -0.15 -14.80 30.86
C ASP A 181 -1.54 -15.23 30.37
N LEU A 182 -2.03 -14.65 29.27
CA LEU A 182 -3.31 -15.02 28.67
C LEU A 182 -3.30 -16.47 28.15
N LEU A 183 -2.24 -16.87 27.44
CA LEU A 183 -2.07 -18.24 26.95
C LEU A 183 -2.07 -19.26 28.09
N SER A 184 -1.33 -18.98 29.13
CA SER A 184 -1.27 -19.81 30.34
C SER A 184 -2.63 -19.97 31.00
N THR A 185 -3.34 -18.86 31.23
CA THR A 185 -4.70 -18.86 31.82
C THR A 185 -5.68 -19.64 30.96
N THR A 186 -5.62 -19.46 29.63
CA THR A 186 -6.48 -20.18 28.69
C THR A 186 -6.20 -21.69 28.75
N PHE A 187 -4.92 -22.08 28.75
CA PHE A 187 -4.52 -23.49 28.84
C PHE A 187 -5.00 -24.14 30.12
N TYR A 188 -4.80 -23.48 31.27
CA TYR A 188 -5.29 -23.98 32.56
C TYR A 188 -6.81 -24.10 32.57
N SER A 189 -7.53 -23.08 32.10
CA SER A 189 -9.01 -23.11 32.08
C SER A 189 -9.54 -24.23 31.20
N VAL A 190 -9.03 -24.39 29.98
CA VAL A 190 -9.46 -25.45 29.06
C VAL A 190 -9.11 -26.84 29.60
N SER A 191 -7.88 -27.02 30.09
CA SER A 191 -7.45 -28.29 30.66
C SER A 191 -8.30 -28.68 31.86
N TYR A 192 -8.61 -27.73 32.76
CA TYR A 192 -9.44 -27.98 33.93
C TYR A 192 -10.86 -28.38 33.54
N THR A 193 -11.49 -27.66 32.59
CA THR A 193 -12.86 -27.96 32.15
C THR A 193 -12.97 -29.32 31.44
N HIS A 194 -11.95 -29.70 30.65
CA HIS A 194 -11.94 -31.00 29.96
C HIS A 194 -11.61 -32.18 30.90
N LEU A 195 -10.74 -31.98 31.89
CA LEU A 195 -10.39 -33.04 32.83
C LEU A 195 -11.43 -33.24 33.93
N THR A 196 -12.21 -32.19 34.26
CA THR A 196 -13.22 -32.25 35.33
C THR A 196 -14.63 -32.47 34.81
N LEU A 197 -14.85 -32.75 33.53
CA LEU A 197 -16.13 -33.26 33.06
C LEU A 197 -16.37 -34.61 33.79
N PRO A 198 -17.32 -34.70 34.75
CA PRO A 198 -17.59 -35.95 35.38
C PRO A 198 -18.11 -36.90 34.30
N THR A 199 -17.43 -38.03 34.15
CA THR A 199 -18.01 -39.22 33.54
C THR A 199 -19.12 -39.71 34.47
N ASN A 200 -20.21 -38.95 34.57
CA ASN A 200 -21.41 -39.39 35.24
C ASN A 200 -22.26 -40.12 34.20
N SER A 201 -21.76 -41.24 33.73
CA SER A 201 -22.55 -42.34 33.19
C SER A 201 -22.84 -43.28 34.37
N GLY A 202 -23.69 -42.85 35.26
CA GLY A 202 -24.16 -43.63 36.38
C GLY A 202 -25.65 -43.74 36.36
N VAL A 203 -26.10 -44.95 36.01
CA VAL A 203 -27.39 -45.59 36.25
C VAL A 203 -28.45 -45.28 35.24
#